data_6e4030423bda8aee379571893bc3436d
#
_entry.id   6e4030423bda8aee379571893bc3436d
#
_cell.length_a   1.000
_cell.length_b   1.000
_cell.length_c   1.000
_cell.angle_alpha   90.00
_cell.angle_beta   90.00
_cell.angle_gamma   90.00
#
_symmetry.space_group_name_H-M   'P 1'
#
loop_
_entity.id
_entity.type
_entity.pdbx_description
1 polymer ?
#
loop_
_entity_poly.entity_id
_entity_poly.type
_entity_poly.pdbx_seq_one_letter_code
_entity_poly.pdbx_strand_id
1 'polypeptide(L)'
;MYSVLKSYGLNGLNGFAVAVEADVSGGLPAFSLVGLPDSAVRESGDRVRSAVKNLGYKWPDRHITVNLAPADIRKSGPVYDLPLLLAVLASSGQMEEPPADAAFLGELALDGSLRPVSGVLPMALAAAADGIRSLYVPAENAAEAAEAGGDAMQVYPARTAREVVDALRGLVPLSPAAPIPFDPASGWNAAPDFADVMGQPLARRAMVLAAAGGHNVLLIGAPGTGKSMLAKRLPGILPPLTREEAVETTKIYSIAGQLPKGRGLISARPFRSPHHSASAAALAGGGTTFRPGECSLADCGVLFLDELPEFSRDSLEVLRQPLEDGQITVSRAAGSATYPSRFQLVAAMNPCKCGYYGHPTRPCTCSPSAVRQYRSRVSGPLLDRIDLCVEMDPVAFDELHTSTPAESSADLRKQVLAARAVQAERYAAPGYEGVRCNAQLTAGQVRRVCRMTPAAERLLRASYDTLGLSARAHDRILRVARTVADLAGKQLLDEEALLEALQYRAQEKVETF
;
A
#
# COMPACT_ATOMS: atom_id res chain seq x y z
N MET A 1 -41.52 -17.84 -7.84
CA MET A 1 -41.46 -17.24 -6.49
C MET A 1 -40.17 -16.39 -6.47
N TYR A 2 -40.28 -15.16 -6.01
CA TYR A 2 -39.20 -14.15 -6.11
C TYR A 2 -38.54 -13.92 -4.75
N SER A 3 -37.22 -13.70 -4.71
CA SER A 3 -36.48 -13.32 -3.51
C SER A 3 -35.40 -12.33 -3.84
N VAL A 4 -35.03 -11.44 -2.90
CA VAL A 4 -33.94 -10.45 -3.03
C VAL A 4 -33.03 -10.50 -1.84
N LEU A 5 -31.74 -10.78 -2.07
CA LEU A 5 -30.71 -10.76 -1.04
C LEU A 5 -29.67 -9.69 -1.33
N LYS A 6 -29.05 -9.20 -0.28
CA LYS A 6 -27.97 -8.22 -0.40
C LYS A 6 -26.60 -8.89 -0.42
N SER A 7 -25.76 -8.42 -1.29
CA SER A 7 -24.34 -8.75 -1.38
C SER A 7 -23.54 -7.49 -1.73
N TYR A 8 -22.23 -7.60 -1.80
CA TYR A 8 -21.35 -6.48 -2.15
C TYR A 8 -20.29 -6.93 -3.15
N GLY A 9 -19.92 -6.01 -4.04
CA GLY A 9 -18.88 -6.17 -5.02
C GLY A 9 -17.79 -5.10 -4.87
N LEU A 10 -16.78 -5.14 -5.72
CA LEU A 10 -15.66 -4.21 -5.74
C LEU A 10 -15.65 -3.37 -7.01
N ASN A 11 -15.43 -2.07 -6.84
CA ASN A 11 -15.09 -1.13 -7.90
C ASN A 11 -13.86 -0.32 -7.48
N GLY A 12 -12.67 -0.68 -7.96
CA GLY A 12 -11.40 -0.16 -7.46
C GLY A 12 -11.21 -0.49 -5.98
N LEU A 13 -11.06 0.54 -5.13
CA LEU A 13 -10.90 0.40 -3.67
C LEU A 13 -12.22 0.41 -2.90
N ASN A 14 -13.34 0.61 -3.56
CA ASN A 14 -14.62 0.78 -2.90
C ASN A 14 -15.52 -0.43 -3.09
N GLY A 15 -16.19 -0.81 -2.01
CA GLY A 15 -17.30 -1.73 -2.10
C GLY A 15 -18.54 -1.03 -2.67
N PHE A 16 -19.40 -1.79 -3.35
CA PHE A 16 -20.72 -1.32 -3.79
C PHE A 16 -21.77 -2.40 -3.56
N ALA A 17 -22.99 -1.98 -3.28
CA ALA A 17 -24.11 -2.90 -3.03
C ALA A 17 -24.52 -3.65 -4.31
N VAL A 18 -24.82 -4.94 -4.14
CA VAL A 18 -25.35 -5.79 -5.20
C VAL A 18 -26.61 -6.47 -4.68
N ALA A 19 -27.76 -6.22 -5.33
CA ALA A 19 -28.97 -6.98 -5.09
C ALA A 19 -28.92 -8.27 -5.93
N VAL A 20 -29.06 -9.41 -5.23
CA VAL A 20 -29.14 -10.73 -5.83
C VAL A 20 -30.61 -11.12 -5.88
N GLU A 21 -31.21 -10.96 -7.04
CA GLU A 21 -32.63 -11.20 -7.28
C GLU A 21 -32.81 -12.56 -7.95
N ALA A 22 -33.55 -13.46 -7.33
CA ALA A 22 -33.81 -14.78 -7.90
C ALA A 22 -35.29 -15.02 -8.12
N ASP A 23 -35.66 -15.50 -9.31
CA ASP A 23 -36.99 -15.94 -9.63
C ASP A 23 -37.02 -17.38 -10.13
N VAL A 24 -37.91 -18.20 -9.54
CA VAL A 24 -38.18 -19.58 -9.97
C VAL A 24 -39.55 -19.62 -10.62
N SER A 25 -39.58 -19.65 -11.95
CA SER A 25 -40.76 -19.64 -12.81
C SER A 25 -41.03 -21.00 -13.46
N GLY A 26 -42.26 -21.17 -14.01
CA GLY A 26 -42.57 -22.35 -14.80
C GLY A 26 -41.79 -22.40 -16.12
N GLY A 27 -41.52 -23.60 -16.63
CA GLY A 27 -40.84 -23.79 -17.92
C GLY A 27 -39.85 -24.96 -17.89
N LEU A 28 -39.11 -25.12 -18.99
CA LEU A 28 -38.02 -26.11 -19.04
C LEU A 28 -36.93 -25.77 -18.04
N PRO A 29 -36.32 -26.76 -17.35
CA PRO A 29 -35.25 -26.54 -16.42
C PRO A 29 -34.07 -25.81 -17.06
N ALA A 30 -33.79 -24.61 -16.62
CA ALA A 30 -32.66 -23.78 -17.07
C ALA A 30 -32.19 -22.89 -15.95
N PHE A 31 -30.92 -22.45 -16.03
CA PHE A 31 -30.33 -21.45 -15.13
C PHE A 31 -29.78 -20.28 -15.95
N SER A 32 -30.30 -19.10 -15.71
CA SER A 32 -29.90 -17.86 -16.38
C SER A 32 -29.37 -16.87 -15.36
N LEU A 33 -28.15 -16.33 -15.60
CA LEU A 33 -27.54 -15.33 -14.76
C LEU A 33 -27.29 -14.05 -15.58
N VAL A 34 -27.89 -12.94 -15.16
CA VAL A 34 -27.83 -11.64 -15.83
C VAL A 34 -27.25 -10.55 -14.89
N GLY A 35 -26.96 -9.35 -15.40
CA GLY A 35 -26.40 -8.24 -14.63
C GLY A 35 -24.89 -8.07 -14.81
N LEU A 36 -24.37 -8.25 -16.03
CA LEU A 36 -22.96 -8.10 -16.42
C LEU A 36 -21.97 -8.99 -15.61
N PRO A 37 -22.26 -10.31 -15.46
CA PRO A 37 -21.33 -11.21 -14.79
C PRO A 37 -20.07 -11.43 -15.61
N ASP A 38 -18.90 -11.51 -14.95
CA ASP A 38 -17.67 -12.01 -15.57
C ASP A 38 -17.70 -13.55 -15.73
N SER A 39 -16.60 -14.15 -16.23
CA SER A 39 -16.53 -15.61 -16.41
C SER A 39 -16.65 -16.35 -15.07
N ALA A 40 -16.00 -15.87 -14.01
CA ALA A 40 -16.01 -16.51 -12.71
C ALA A 40 -17.41 -16.49 -12.07
N VAL A 41 -18.15 -15.39 -12.25
CA VAL A 41 -19.54 -15.26 -11.79
C VAL A 41 -20.48 -16.14 -12.62
N ARG A 42 -20.24 -16.33 -13.93
CA ARG A 42 -21.05 -17.24 -14.76
C ARG A 42 -20.92 -18.70 -14.34
N GLU A 43 -19.72 -19.11 -13.92
CA GLU A 43 -19.44 -20.46 -13.40
C GLU A 43 -20.08 -20.72 -12.02
N SER A 44 -20.55 -19.68 -11.31
CA SER A 44 -21.25 -19.82 -10.03
C SER A 44 -22.47 -20.73 -10.13
N GLY A 45 -23.17 -20.76 -11.26
CA GLY A 45 -24.33 -21.62 -11.48
C GLY A 45 -24.04 -23.11 -11.23
N ASP A 46 -22.91 -23.62 -11.73
CA ASP A 46 -22.52 -25.00 -11.57
C ASP A 46 -22.05 -25.30 -10.12
N ARG A 47 -21.30 -24.36 -9.50
CA ARG A 47 -20.90 -24.50 -8.10
C ARG A 47 -22.10 -24.49 -7.16
N VAL A 48 -23.00 -23.55 -7.32
CA VAL A 48 -24.24 -23.42 -6.53
C VAL A 48 -25.11 -24.66 -6.70
N ARG A 49 -25.32 -25.14 -7.92
CA ARG A 49 -26.11 -26.34 -8.19
C ARG A 49 -25.56 -27.58 -7.48
N SER A 50 -24.24 -27.75 -7.52
CA SER A 50 -23.56 -28.88 -6.85
C SER A 50 -23.64 -28.75 -5.33
N ALA A 51 -23.40 -27.55 -4.80
CA ALA A 51 -23.47 -27.29 -3.36
C ALA A 51 -24.90 -27.51 -2.81
N VAL A 52 -25.95 -27.02 -3.50
CA VAL A 52 -27.35 -27.24 -3.11
C VAL A 52 -27.64 -28.73 -2.94
N LYS A 53 -27.23 -29.57 -3.91
CA LYS A 53 -27.44 -31.03 -3.84
C LYS A 53 -26.64 -31.68 -2.71
N ASN A 54 -25.37 -31.32 -2.55
CA ASN A 54 -24.50 -31.90 -1.55
C ASN A 54 -24.89 -31.50 -0.12
N LEU A 55 -25.53 -30.36 0.04
CA LEU A 55 -26.14 -29.91 1.30
C LEU A 55 -27.48 -30.59 1.61
N GLY A 56 -28.01 -31.45 0.71
CA GLY A 56 -29.26 -32.17 0.87
C GLY A 56 -30.53 -31.41 0.49
N TYR A 57 -30.37 -30.27 -0.21
CA TYR A 57 -31.48 -29.51 -0.76
C TYR A 57 -31.80 -29.97 -2.19
N LYS A 58 -33.03 -29.66 -2.66
CA LYS A 58 -33.45 -29.98 -4.02
C LYS A 58 -33.13 -28.82 -4.96
N TRP A 59 -32.40 -29.12 -6.06
CA TRP A 59 -32.33 -28.16 -7.15
C TRP A 59 -33.65 -28.07 -7.86
N PRO A 60 -34.24 -26.85 -8.04
CA PRO A 60 -35.56 -26.72 -8.69
C PRO A 60 -35.52 -27.21 -10.13
N ASP A 61 -36.47 -28.12 -10.50
CA ASP A 61 -36.69 -28.57 -11.87
C ASP A 61 -37.56 -27.57 -12.66
N ARG A 62 -37.17 -26.29 -12.64
CA ARG A 62 -37.85 -25.15 -13.23
C ARG A 62 -36.86 -24.18 -13.84
N HIS A 63 -37.34 -23.15 -14.49
CA HIS A 63 -36.49 -22.05 -14.97
C HIS A 63 -36.13 -21.16 -13.79
N ILE A 64 -34.81 -21.02 -13.54
CA ILE A 64 -34.26 -20.14 -12.53
C ILE A 64 -33.58 -18.97 -13.25
N THR A 65 -34.02 -17.76 -12.99
CA THR A 65 -33.37 -16.54 -13.45
C THR A 65 -32.82 -15.79 -12.25
N VAL A 66 -31.52 -15.48 -12.29
CA VAL A 66 -30.88 -14.63 -11.27
C VAL A 66 -30.36 -13.35 -11.92
N ASN A 67 -30.73 -12.21 -11.32
CA ASN A 67 -30.24 -10.90 -11.73
C ASN A 67 -29.33 -10.31 -10.64
N LEU A 68 -28.15 -9.82 -11.04
CA LEU A 68 -27.23 -9.10 -10.16
C LEU A 68 -27.34 -7.59 -10.46
N ALA A 69 -28.14 -6.87 -9.70
CA ALA A 69 -28.32 -5.42 -9.87
C ALA A 69 -27.28 -4.62 -9.04
N PRO A 70 -26.84 -3.45 -9.52
CA PRO A 70 -27.24 -2.74 -10.74
C PRO A 70 -26.57 -3.30 -12.00
N ALA A 71 -27.20 -3.15 -13.17
CA ALA A 71 -26.74 -3.73 -14.44
C ALA A 71 -25.65 -2.91 -15.15
N ASP A 72 -25.33 -1.72 -14.68
CA ASP A 72 -24.32 -0.80 -15.22
C ASP A 72 -22.90 -1.09 -14.71
N ILE A 73 -22.77 -1.80 -13.58
CA ILE A 73 -21.48 -2.16 -12.99
C ILE A 73 -21.21 -3.65 -13.22
N ARG A 74 -20.00 -3.97 -13.72
CA ARG A 74 -19.57 -5.35 -13.92
C ARG A 74 -19.35 -6.05 -12.58
N LYS A 75 -19.89 -7.26 -12.42
CA LYS A 75 -19.69 -8.13 -11.26
C LYS A 75 -18.55 -9.08 -11.55
N SER A 76 -17.57 -9.13 -10.64
CA SER A 76 -16.34 -9.89 -10.81
C SER A 76 -16.08 -10.79 -9.61
N GLY A 77 -15.56 -11.99 -9.90
CA GLY A 77 -15.13 -12.95 -8.88
C GLY A 77 -16.25 -13.77 -8.25
N PRO A 78 -15.91 -14.82 -7.51
CA PRO A 78 -16.88 -15.82 -7.01
C PRO A 78 -17.57 -15.41 -5.70
N VAL A 79 -17.44 -14.16 -5.27
CA VAL A 79 -17.97 -13.64 -3.98
C VAL A 79 -19.49 -13.78 -3.85
N TYR A 80 -20.18 -13.94 -4.96
CA TYR A 80 -21.66 -14.01 -5.01
C TYR A 80 -22.20 -15.44 -4.88
N ASP A 81 -21.36 -16.48 -4.77
CA ASP A 81 -21.83 -17.87 -4.74
C ASP A 81 -22.74 -18.14 -3.54
N LEU A 82 -22.36 -17.67 -2.34
CA LEU A 82 -23.20 -17.83 -1.15
C LEU A 82 -24.56 -17.13 -1.29
N PRO A 83 -24.67 -15.83 -1.62
CA PRO A 83 -25.96 -15.20 -1.78
C PRO A 83 -26.77 -15.79 -2.95
N LEU A 84 -26.15 -16.28 -4.02
CA LEU A 84 -26.83 -17.00 -5.09
C LEU A 84 -27.49 -18.30 -4.58
N LEU A 85 -26.78 -19.10 -3.78
CA LEU A 85 -27.31 -20.31 -3.17
C LEU A 85 -28.52 -20.00 -2.29
N LEU A 86 -28.38 -19.01 -1.41
CA LEU A 86 -29.46 -18.62 -0.49
C LEU A 86 -30.68 -18.08 -1.24
N ALA A 87 -30.46 -17.27 -2.30
CA ALA A 87 -31.55 -16.74 -3.13
C ALA A 87 -32.33 -17.84 -3.86
N VAL A 88 -31.61 -18.86 -4.37
CA VAL A 88 -32.28 -20.03 -4.99
C VAL A 88 -33.08 -20.85 -3.96
N LEU A 89 -32.55 -21.05 -2.75
CA LEU A 89 -33.29 -21.75 -1.69
C LEU A 89 -34.52 -20.97 -1.24
N ALA A 90 -34.44 -19.66 -1.07
CA ALA A 90 -35.57 -18.81 -0.69
C ALA A 90 -36.60 -18.75 -1.80
N SER A 91 -36.22 -18.48 -3.06
CA SER A 91 -37.13 -18.40 -4.19
C SER A 91 -37.77 -19.75 -4.55
N SER A 92 -37.22 -20.88 -4.11
CA SER A 92 -37.82 -22.21 -4.27
C SER A 92 -38.64 -22.66 -3.07
N GLY A 93 -38.79 -21.84 -2.03
CA GLY A 93 -39.56 -22.14 -0.82
C GLY A 93 -38.92 -23.17 0.10
N GLN A 94 -37.61 -23.42 -0.05
CA GLN A 94 -36.86 -24.35 0.79
C GLN A 94 -36.28 -23.68 2.05
N MET A 95 -36.27 -22.36 2.11
CA MET A 95 -35.97 -21.56 3.31
C MET A 95 -36.79 -20.26 3.29
N GLU A 96 -36.96 -19.64 4.44
CA GLU A 96 -37.52 -18.29 4.55
C GLU A 96 -36.54 -17.25 3.99
N GLU A 97 -37.08 -16.13 3.54
CA GLU A 97 -36.23 -15.02 3.06
C GLU A 97 -35.42 -14.43 4.21
N PRO A 98 -34.10 -14.28 4.06
CA PRO A 98 -33.27 -13.67 5.08
C PRO A 98 -33.68 -12.23 5.40
N PRO A 99 -33.34 -11.71 6.60
CA PRO A 99 -33.63 -10.34 6.99
C PRO A 99 -33.05 -9.32 5.98
N ALA A 100 -33.78 -8.24 5.70
CA ALA A 100 -33.40 -7.22 4.73
C ALA A 100 -32.14 -6.42 5.12
N ASP A 101 -31.73 -6.49 6.39
CA ASP A 101 -30.50 -5.91 6.95
C ASP A 101 -29.36 -6.94 7.07
N ALA A 102 -29.51 -8.10 6.42
CA ALA A 102 -28.47 -9.10 6.29
C ALA A 102 -27.80 -9.03 4.90
N ALA A 103 -26.49 -9.26 4.85
CA ALA A 103 -25.72 -9.39 3.61
C ALA A 103 -24.79 -10.60 3.65
N PHE A 104 -24.45 -11.12 2.47
CA PHE A 104 -23.75 -12.40 2.32
C PHE A 104 -22.62 -12.28 1.31
N LEU A 105 -21.44 -12.78 1.68
CA LEU A 105 -20.25 -12.83 0.84
C LEU A 105 -19.62 -14.23 0.95
N GLY A 106 -19.15 -14.79 -0.15
CA GLY A 106 -18.37 -16.03 -0.09
C GLY A 106 -18.38 -16.85 -1.36
N GLU A 107 -17.27 -17.48 -1.67
CA GLU A 107 -17.15 -18.50 -2.71
C GLU A 107 -17.55 -19.86 -2.17
N LEU A 108 -18.24 -20.67 -2.97
CA LEU A 108 -18.62 -22.03 -2.64
C LEU A 108 -17.69 -23.04 -3.29
N ALA A 109 -17.24 -24.01 -2.52
CA ALA A 109 -16.78 -25.28 -3.04
C ALA A 109 -17.99 -26.18 -3.38
N LEU A 110 -17.78 -27.22 -4.18
CA LEU A 110 -18.84 -28.11 -4.64
C LEU A 110 -19.54 -28.87 -3.50
N ASP A 111 -18.86 -29.07 -2.38
CA ASP A 111 -19.41 -29.71 -1.17
C ASP A 111 -20.20 -28.76 -0.27
N GLY A 112 -20.27 -27.46 -0.63
CA GLY A 112 -20.93 -26.43 0.13
C GLY A 112 -20.07 -25.77 1.21
N SER A 113 -18.77 -26.08 1.28
CA SER A 113 -17.82 -25.33 2.12
C SER A 113 -17.58 -23.93 1.53
N LEU A 114 -17.33 -22.95 2.43
CA LEU A 114 -17.04 -21.56 2.07
C LEU A 114 -15.53 -21.35 1.96
N ARG A 115 -15.11 -20.78 0.85
CA ARG A 115 -13.73 -20.36 0.59
C ARG A 115 -13.56 -18.87 0.76
N PRO A 116 -12.39 -18.43 1.22
CA PRO A 116 -12.11 -17.01 1.36
C PRO A 116 -12.13 -16.28 0.02
N VAL A 117 -12.57 -15.03 0.04
CA VAL A 117 -12.61 -14.13 -1.11
C VAL A 117 -11.76 -12.90 -0.87
N SER A 118 -11.29 -12.26 -1.94
CA SER A 118 -10.48 -11.05 -1.86
C SER A 118 -11.37 -9.81 -1.72
N GLY A 119 -10.89 -8.79 -1.01
CA GLY A 119 -11.55 -7.49 -0.92
C GLY A 119 -12.73 -7.45 0.05
N VAL A 120 -12.75 -8.30 1.08
CA VAL A 120 -13.87 -8.33 2.03
C VAL A 120 -13.92 -7.06 2.88
N LEU A 121 -12.78 -6.50 3.31
CA LEU A 121 -12.79 -5.27 4.10
C LEU A 121 -13.49 -4.10 3.40
N PRO A 122 -13.18 -3.70 2.15
CA PRO A 122 -13.91 -2.62 1.48
C PRO A 122 -15.38 -2.95 1.23
N MET A 123 -15.74 -4.22 0.99
CA MET A 123 -17.15 -4.63 0.89
C MET A 123 -17.87 -4.54 2.23
N ALA A 124 -17.24 -4.94 3.33
CA ALA A 124 -17.81 -4.83 4.67
C ALA A 124 -17.98 -3.36 5.11
N LEU A 125 -17.02 -2.48 4.76
CA LEU A 125 -17.14 -1.04 5.01
C LEU A 125 -18.33 -0.42 4.26
N ALA A 126 -18.55 -0.84 3.01
CA ALA A 126 -19.73 -0.40 2.25
C ALA A 126 -21.03 -0.95 2.88
N ALA A 127 -21.05 -2.21 3.30
CA ALA A 127 -22.19 -2.82 3.96
C ALA A 127 -22.56 -2.09 5.26
N ALA A 128 -21.58 -1.73 6.08
CA ALA A 128 -21.80 -0.95 7.30
C ALA A 128 -22.35 0.45 7.00
N ALA A 129 -21.83 1.12 5.95
CA ALA A 129 -22.32 2.43 5.52
C ALA A 129 -23.78 2.38 5.00
N ASP A 130 -24.19 1.27 4.39
CA ASP A 130 -25.55 1.03 3.90
C ASP A 130 -26.52 0.53 5.00
N GLY A 131 -26.07 0.47 6.26
CA GLY A 131 -26.90 0.10 7.41
C GLY A 131 -27.18 -1.40 7.53
N ILE A 132 -26.35 -2.26 6.95
CA ILE A 132 -26.39 -3.71 7.19
C ILE A 132 -26.04 -3.98 8.66
N ARG A 133 -26.85 -4.83 9.32
CA ARG A 133 -26.64 -5.22 10.71
C ARG A 133 -25.98 -6.59 10.85
N SER A 134 -26.15 -7.46 9.86
CA SER A 134 -25.64 -8.83 9.88
C SER A 134 -24.90 -9.13 8.59
N LEU A 135 -23.58 -9.33 8.67
CA LEU A 135 -22.75 -9.69 7.51
C LEU A 135 -22.22 -11.11 7.67
N TYR A 136 -22.58 -12.01 6.78
CA TYR A 136 -22.11 -13.39 6.75
C TYR A 136 -20.94 -13.53 5.78
N VAL A 137 -19.80 -14.04 6.26
CA VAL A 137 -18.57 -14.14 5.49
C VAL A 137 -17.86 -15.49 5.73
N PRO A 138 -16.99 -15.93 4.81
CA PRO A 138 -16.12 -17.08 5.09
C PRO A 138 -15.30 -16.85 6.36
N ALA A 139 -15.13 -17.90 7.17
CA ALA A 139 -14.46 -17.81 8.47
C ALA A 139 -13.04 -17.19 8.39
N GLU A 140 -12.31 -17.42 7.29
CA GLU A 140 -10.98 -16.87 7.07
C GLU A 140 -10.98 -15.34 6.81
N ASN A 141 -12.10 -14.77 6.34
CA ASN A 141 -12.25 -13.33 6.11
C ASN A 141 -12.83 -12.58 7.32
N ALA A 142 -13.28 -13.28 8.35
CA ALA A 142 -14.02 -12.68 9.47
C ALA A 142 -13.21 -11.60 10.21
N ALA A 143 -11.90 -11.79 10.39
CA ALA A 143 -11.04 -10.84 11.08
C ALA A 143 -10.96 -9.49 10.37
N GLU A 144 -10.78 -9.48 9.03
CA GLU A 144 -10.77 -8.25 8.25
C GLU A 144 -12.16 -7.59 8.18
N ALA A 145 -13.23 -8.40 8.05
CA ALA A 145 -14.60 -7.90 7.99
C ALA A 145 -15.04 -7.24 9.30
N ALA A 146 -14.65 -7.83 10.44
CA ALA A 146 -14.99 -7.31 11.76
C ALA A 146 -14.45 -5.90 12.03
N GLU A 147 -13.36 -5.52 11.35
CA GLU A 147 -12.80 -4.15 11.45
C GLU A 147 -13.74 -3.07 10.87
N ALA A 148 -14.66 -3.46 10.00
CA ALA A 148 -15.66 -2.56 9.43
C ALA A 148 -16.92 -2.42 10.28
N GLY A 149 -17.23 -3.42 11.13
CA GLY A 149 -18.52 -3.53 11.80
C GLY A 149 -18.75 -2.54 12.93
N GLY A 150 -17.75 -2.30 13.75
CA GLY A 150 -17.92 -1.51 14.98
C GLY A 150 -19.08 -2.05 15.82
N ASP A 151 -19.84 -1.14 16.44
CA ASP A 151 -21.04 -1.49 17.23
C ASP A 151 -22.32 -1.63 16.36
N ALA A 152 -22.26 -1.22 15.09
CA ALA A 152 -23.45 -1.12 14.22
C ALA A 152 -23.72 -2.40 13.40
N MET A 153 -22.69 -3.16 13.05
CA MET A 153 -22.79 -4.35 12.21
C MET A 153 -22.06 -5.53 12.84
N GLN A 154 -22.75 -6.65 12.99
CA GLN A 154 -22.17 -7.91 13.44
C GLN A 154 -21.72 -8.75 12.25
N VAL A 155 -20.51 -9.31 12.34
CA VAL A 155 -19.91 -10.16 11.30
C VAL A 155 -19.97 -11.60 11.77
N TYR A 156 -20.63 -12.46 10.99
CA TYR A 156 -20.82 -13.86 11.29
C TYR A 156 -19.91 -14.75 10.42
N PRO A 157 -18.87 -15.35 11.01
CA PRO A 157 -18.00 -16.29 10.31
C PRO A 157 -18.72 -17.61 10.05
N ALA A 158 -18.63 -18.13 8.83
CA ALA A 158 -19.13 -19.45 8.50
C ALA A 158 -18.10 -20.25 7.69
N ARG A 159 -18.04 -21.55 7.92
CA ARG A 159 -17.19 -22.49 7.18
C ARG A 159 -17.94 -23.19 6.05
N THR A 160 -19.26 -23.27 6.18
CA THR A 160 -20.14 -23.93 5.21
C THR A 160 -21.41 -23.12 5.01
N ALA A 161 -22.02 -23.24 3.83
CA ALA A 161 -23.33 -22.65 3.56
C ALA A 161 -24.42 -23.24 4.45
N ARG A 162 -24.27 -24.50 4.93
CA ARG A 162 -25.18 -25.13 5.89
C ARG A 162 -25.23 -24.35 7.20
N GLU A 163 -24.06 -23.96 7.76
CA GLU A 163 -24.00 -23.17 8.98
C GLU A 163 -24.78 -21.85 8.84
N VAL A 164 -24.68 -21.21 7.67
CA VAL A 164 -25.43 -19.98 7.41
C VAL A 164 -26.93 -20.25 7.34
N VAL A 165 -27.36 -21.30 6.64
CA VAL A 165 -28.80 -21.66 6.55
C VAL A 165 -29.34 -22.05 7.91
N ASP A 166 -28.62 -22.83 8.71
CA ASP A 166 -29.05 -23.26 10.04
C ASP A 166 -29.14 -22.07 11.01
N ALA A 167 -28.22 -21.10 10.91
CA ALA A 167 -28.27 -19.86 11.68
C ALA A 167 -29.48 -18.98 11.29
N LEU A 168 -29.73 -18.81 9.99
CA LEU A 168 -30.89 -18.06 9.50
C LEU A 168 -32.23 -18.69 9.90
N ARG A 169 -32.29 -20.02 10.05
CA ARG A 169 -33.44 -20.76 10.54
C ARG A 169 -33.59 -20.76 12.07
N GLY A 170 -32.60 -20.17 12.78
CA GLY A 170 -32.58 -20.21 14.24
C GLY A 170 -32.26 -21.59 14.85
N LEU A 171 -31.74 -22.53 14.06
CA LEU A 171 -31.41 -23.89 14.53
C LEU A 171 -30.08 -23.92 15.29
N VAL A 172 -29.05 -23.30 14.73
CA VAL A 172 -27.71 -23.21 15.33
C VAL A 172 -27.20 -21.78 15.19
N PRO A 173 -27.12 -21.01 16.28
CA PRO A 173 -26.66 -19.64 16.19
C PRO A 173 -25.15 -19.57 15.88
N LEU A 174 -24.73 -18.65 15.01
CA LEU A 174 -23.35 -18.28 14.79
C LEU A 174 -22.92 -17.22 15.81
N SER A 175 -21.72 -17.34 16.33
CA SER A 175 -21.13 -16.31 17.18
C SER A 175 -20.50 -15.21 16.32
N PRO A 176 -20.78 -13.93 16.58
CA PRO A 176 -20.17 -12.85 15.84
C PRO A 176 -18.65 -12.76 16.10
N ALA A 177 -17.89 -12.40 15.07
CA ALA A 177 -16.47 -12.15 15.18
C ALA A 177 -16.24 -10.79 15.84
N ALA A 178 -15.32 -10.75 16.80
CA ALA A 178 -14.85 -9.49 17.39
C ALA A 178 -13.71 -8.88 16.55
N PRO A 179 -13.63 -7.54 16.42
CA PRO A 179 -12.48 -6.88 15.81
C PRO A 179 -11.21 -7.17 16.63
N ILE A 180 -10.09 -7.29 15.93
CA ILE A 180 -8.78 -7.47 16.58
C ILE A 180 -8.28 -6.11 17.04
N PRO A 181 -7.87 -5.93 18.32
CA PRO A 181 -7.36 -4.65 18.79
C PRO A 181 -6.18 -4.17 17.92
N PHE A 182 -6.31 -2.98 17.37
CA PHE A 182 -5.27 -2.35 16.58
C PHE A 182 -4.20 -1.76 17.50
N ASP A 183 -2.98 -2.34 17.46
CA ASP A 183 -1.80 -1.81 18.14
C ASP A 183 -0.81 -1.23 17.11
N PRO A 184 -0.75 0.11 16.97
CA PRO A 184 0.17 0.76 16.04
C PRO A 184 1.65 0.46 16.32
N ALA A 185 2.01 0.21 17.59
CA ALA A 185 3.39 -0.03 18.00
C ALA A 185 3.88 -1.43 17.62
N SER A 186 2.98 -2.40 17.49
CA SER A 186 3.33 -3.78 17.11
C SER A 186 4.02 -3.88 15.73
N GLY A 187 3.75 -2.92 14.84
CA GLY A 187 4.34 -2.87 13.51
C GLY A 187 5.86 -2.72 13.48
N TRP A 188 6.45 -2.09 14.50
CA TRP A 188 7.89 -1.91 14.57
C TRP A 188 8.68 -3.20 14.80
N ASN A 189 8.06 -4.19 15.42
CA ASN A 189 8.70 -5.48 15.71
C ASN A 189 8.99 -6.32 14.44
N ALA A 190 8.41 -5.93 13.30
CA ALA A 190 8.62 -6.62 12.03
C ALA A 190 9.91 -6.19 11.31
N ALA A 191 10.51 -5.06 11.67
CA ALA A 191 11.71 -4.52 11.02
C ALA A 191 12.98 -4.90 11.82
N PRO A 192 14.12 -5.18 11.13
CA PRO A 192 15.41 -5.40 11.81
C PRO A 192 15.92 -4.11 12.45
N ASP A 193 16.79 -4.23 13.47
CA ASP A 193 17.29 -3.09 14.25
C ASP A 193 18.44 -2.36 13.53
N PHE A 194 18.46 -1.02 13.66
CA PHE A 194 19.58 -0.19 13.20
C PHE A 194 20.87 -0.41 14.02
N ALA A 195 20.80 -0.95 15.22
CA ALA A 195 21.95 -1.32 16.02
C ALA A 195 22.90 -2.31 15.31
N ASP A 196 22.35 -3.14 14.39
CA ASP A 196 23.16 -4.09 13.60
C ASP A 196 23.94 -3.42 12.46
N VAL A 197 23.72 -2.12 12.18
CA VAL A 197 24.40 -1.42 11.09
C VAL A 197 25.70 -0.83 11.61
N MET A 198 26.81 -1.45 11.25
CA MET A 198 28.15 -0.97 11.58
C MET A 198 28.61 0.09 10.57
N GLY A 199 29.31 1.10 11.05
CA GLY A 199 29.80 2.20 10.22
C GLY A 199 28.69 3.03 9.58
N GLN A 200 28.93 3.62 8.41
CA GLN A 200 27.98 4.34 7.57
C GLN A 200 27.25 5.52 8.27
N PRO A 201 27.93 6.40 9.02
CA PRO A 201 27.25 7.44 9.82
C PRO A 201 26.41 8.39 8.96
N LEU A 202 26.91 8.76 7.78
CA LEU A 202 26.20 9.64 6.84
C LEU A 202 24.93 9.00 6.29
N ALA A 203 24.99 7.70 5.93
CA ALA A 203 23.82 6.99 5.41
C ALA A 203 22.78 6.74 6.52
N ARG A 204 23.20 6.41 7.74
CA ARG A 204 22.31 6.32 8.91
C ARG A 204 21.62 7.64 9.18
N ARG A 205 22.35 8.76 9.18
CA ARG A 205 21.78 10.11 9.35
C ARG A 205 20.78 10.44 8.24
N ALA A 206 21.10 10.11 6.99
CA ALA A 206 20.17 10.28 5.88
C ALA A 206 18.87 9.49 6.05
N MET A 207 18.92 8.26 6.61
CA MET A 207 17.73 7.48 6.89
C MET A 207 16.87 8.11 8.00
N VAL A 208 17.49 8.72 9.01
CA VAL A 208 16.75 9.50 10.03
C VAL A 208 16.07 10.73 9.41
N LEU A 209 16.79 11.48 8.56
CA LEU A 209 16.22 12.61 7.82
C LEU A 209 15.06 12.16 6.92
N ALA A 210 15.26 11.04 6.22
CA ALA A 210 14.24 10.45 5.37
C ALA A 210 12.98 10.08 6.18
N ALA A 211 13.12 9.43 7.31
CA ALA A 211 12.00 9.08 8.19
C ALA A 211 11.33 10.32 8.80
N ALA A 212 12.11 11.28 9.26
CA ALA A 212 11.59 12.51 9.87
C ALA A 212 10.90 13.43 8.88
N GLY A 213 11.41 13.56 7.65
CA GLY A 213 10.88 14.47 6.64
C GLY A 213 10.00 13.83 5.57
N GLY A 214 9.97 12.50 5.46
CA GLY A 214 9.30 11.79 4.37
C GLY A 214 10.08 11.86 3.04
N HIS A 215 11.41 12.05 3.10
CA HIS A 215 12.26 12.27 1.93
C HIS A 215 12.59 10.98 1.19
N ASN A 216 12.59 11.04 -0.13
CA ASN A 216 13.08 9.94 -0.98
C ASN A 216 14.60 9.89 -0.97
N VAL A 217 15.16 8.67 -0.98
CA VAL A 217 16.60 8.42 -0.83
C VAL A 217 17.17 7.63 -2.00
N LEU A 218 18.35 8.03 -2.46
CA LEU A 218 19.19 7.24 -3.35
C LEU A 218 20.50 6.88 -2.64
N LEU A 219 20.78 5.59 -2.49
CA LEU A 219 22.01 5.06 -1.94
C LEU A 219 22.92 4.61 -3.08
N ILE A 220 24.12 5.19 -3.17
CA ILE A 220 25.12 4.85 -4.19
C ILE A 220 26.34 4.24 -3.49
N GLY A 221 26.76 3.06 -3.89
CA GLY A 221 27.94 2.43 -3.27
C GLY A 221 28.29 1.10 -3.91
N ALA A 222 29.51 0.63 -3.66
CA ALA A 222 29.98 -0.65 -4.15
C ALA A 222 29.10 -1.83 -3.65
N PRO A 223 29.14 -3.00 -4.30
CA PRO A 223 28.49 -4.19 -3.75
C PRO A 223 29.00 -4.49 -2.33
N GLY A 224 28.08 -4.84 -1.42
CA GLY A 224 28.41 -5.16 -0.03
C GLY A 224 28.53 -3.97 0.94
N THR A 225 28.28 -2.72 0.52
CA THR A 225 28.31 -1.53 1.41
C THR A 225 27.11 -1.41 2.35
N GLY A 226 26.13 -2.31 2.31
CA GLY A 226 25.01 -2.31 3.25
C GLY A 226 23.75 -1.55 2.79
N LYS A 227 23.64 -1.14 1.52
CA LYS A 227 22.50 -0.39 0.96
C LYS A 227 21.15 -1.04 1.27
N SER A 228 20.98 -2.30 0.90
CA SER A 228 19.72 -3.05 1.12
C SER A 228 19.47 -3.34 2.61
N MET A 229 20.56 -3.42 3.41
CA MET A 229 20.47 -3.57 4.86
C MET A 229 19.87 -2.33 5.51
N LEU A 230 20.29 -1.13 5.13
CA LEU A 230 19.74 0.14 5.60
C LEU A 230 18.28 0.33 5.17
N ALA A 231 17.97 0.06 3.90
CA ALA A 231 16.62 0.20 3.37
C ALA A 231 15.59 -0.63 4.15
N LYS A 232 15.91 -1.90 4.46
CA LYS A 232 15.03 -2.82 5.20
C LYS A 232 14.75 -2.36 6.65
N ARG A 233 15.59 -1.50 7.22
CA ARG A 233 15.45 -0.99 8.59
C ARG A 233 14.61 0.28 8.68
N LEU A 234 14.42 0.99 7.56
CA LEU A 234 13.67 2.25 7.53
C LEU A 234 12.26 2.12 8.13
N PRO A 235 11.46 1.08 7.84
CA PRO A 235 10.13 0.93 8.47
C PRO A 235 10.17 0.92 10.00
N GLY A 236 11.25 0.44 10.60
CA GLY A 236 11.44 0.36 12.06
C GLY A 236 11.60 1.71 12.76
N ILE A 237 11.93 2.77 12.02
CA ILE A 237 12.07 4.13 12.57
C ILE A 237 11.02 5.11 12.04
N LEU A 238 10.15 4.70 11.11
CA LEU A 238 9.01 5.50 10.66
C LEU A 238 7.97 5.66 11.77
N PRO A 239 7.18 6.75 11.80
CA PRO A 239 6.02 6.85 12.67
C PRO A 239 5.08 5.65 12.49
N PRO A 240 4.34 5.22 13.51
CA PRO A 240 3.40 4.11 13.37
C PRO A 240 2.28 4.50 12.39
N LEU A 241 1.58 3.50 11.84
CA LEU A 241 0.38 3.77 11.03
C LEU A 241 -0.72 4.37 11.91
N THR A 242 -1.41 5.38 11.43
CA THR A 242 -2.70 5.77 12.04
C THR A 242 -3.75 4.72 11.71
N ARG A 243 -4.90 4.74 12.41
CA ARG A 243 -5.98 3.80 12.11
C ARG A 243 -6.48 3.96 10.66
N GLU A 244 -6.59 5.20 10.17
CA GLU A 244 -7.00 5.51 8.80
C GLU A 244 -6.00 4.97 7.78
N GLU A 245 -4.70 5.18 8.01
CA GLU A 245 -3.63 4.62 7.16
C GLU A 245 -3.67 3.09 7.17
N ALA A 246 -3.90 2.48 8.34
CA ALA A 246 -3.99 1.03 8.48
C ALA A 246 -5.19 0.45 7.72
N VAL A 247 -6.36 1.09 7.80
CA VAL A 247 -7.56 0.69 7.05
C VAL A 247 -7.30 0.79 5.55
N GLU A 248 -6.72 1.90 5.07
CA GLU A 248 -6.43 2.10 3.65
C GLU A 248 -5.42 1.07 3.12
N THR A 249 -4.32 0.86 3.85
CA THR A 249 -3.32 -0.16 3.52
C THR A 249 -3.96 -1.56 3.51
N THR A 250 -4.78 -1.89 4.51
CA THR A 250 -5.44 -3.20 4.60
C THR A 250 -6.42 -3.41 3.45
N LYS A 251 -7.17 -2.39 3.02
CA LYS A 251 -8.04 -2.45 1.82
C LYS A 251 -7.26 -2.86 0.57
N ILE A 252 -6.09 -2.24 0.36
CA ILE A 252 -5.23 -2.55 -0.79
C ILE A 252 -4.77 -4.00 -0.76
N TYR A 253 -4.29 -4.49 0.40
CA TYR A 253 -3.84 -5.87 0.57
C TYR A 253 -4.99 -6.89 0.47
N SER A 254 -6.17 -6.55 0.97
CA SER A 254 -7.38 -7.36 0.86
C SER A 254 -7.80 -7.55 -0.61
N ILE A 255 -7.84 -6.46 -1.39
CA ILE A 255 -8.16 -6.49 -2.84
C ILE A 255 -7.10 -7.25 -3.63
N ALA A 256 -5.82 -7.08 -3.28
CA ALA A 256 -4.72 -7.82 -3.91
C ALA A 256 -4.74 -9.32 -3.58
N GLY A 257 -5.53 -9.76 -2.59
CA GLY A 257 -5.51 -11.13 -2.07
C GLY A 257 -4.20 -11.47 -1.33
N GLN A 258 -3.52 -10.46 -0.79
CA GLN A 258 -2.25 -10.60 -0.07
C GLN A 258 -2.37 -10.32 1.43
N LEU A 259 -3.59 -10.15 1.96
CA LEU A 259 -3.80 -10.02 3.39
C LEU A 259 -3.57 -11.38 4.07
N PRO A 260 -2.70 -11.45 5.10
CA PRO A 260 -2.49 -12.70 5.84
C PRO A 260 -3.78 -13.16 6.52
N LYS A 261 -4.07 -14.47 6.43
CA LYS A 261 -5.28 -15.07 7.01
C LYS A 261 -5.39 -14.81 8.52
N GLY A 262 -6.60 -14.49 8.98
CA GLY A 262 -6.90 -14.30 10.39
C GLY A 262 -6.29 -13.03 11.00
N ARG A 263 -5.81 -12.10 10.18
CA ARG A 263 -5.40 -10.78 10.64
C ARG A 263 -6.51 -9.74 10.40
N GLY A 264 -6.63 -8.81 11.35
CA GLY A 264 -7.41 -7.59 11.22
C GLY A 264 -6.65 -6.54 10.41
N LEU A 265 -6.46 -5.34 10.96
CA LEU A 265 -5.72 -4.27 10.29
C LEU A 265 -4.21 -4.55 10.26
N ILE A 266 -3.58 -4.14 9.16
CA ILE A 266 -2.12 -4.11 9.03
C ILE A 266 -1.58 -3.00 9.94
N SER A 267 -0.70 -3.35 10.88
CA SER A 267 -0.05 -2.41 11.81
C SER A 267 1.37 -2.03 11.36
N ALA A 268 2.04 -2.90 10.60
CA ALA A 268 3.39 -2.64 10.09
C ALA A 268 3.34 -1.82 8.80
N ARG A 269 4.17 -0.78 8.70
CA ARG A 269 4.35 -0.08 7.42
C ARG A 269 4.87 -1.03 6.36
N PRO A 270 4.22 -1.14 5.19
CA PRO A 270 4.66 -2.01 4.11
C PRO A 270 6.10 -1.72 3.69
N PHE A 271 6.86 -2.79 3.42
CA PHE A 271 8.15 -2.72 2.75
C PHE A 271 8.08 -3.59 1.49
N ARG A 272 8.06 -2.93 0.33
CA ARG A 272 7.98 -3.62 -0.96
C ARG A 272 9.31 -3.50 -1.68
N SER A 273 9.82 -4.63 -2.17
CA SER A 273 11.12 -4.70 -2.86
C SER A 273 10.97 -5.56 -4.11
N PRO A 274 10.35 -5.02 -5.18
CA PRO A 274 10.23 -5.74 -6.43
C PRO A 274 11.62 -5.97 -7.06
N HIS A 275 11.77 -7.12 -7.71
CA HIS A 275 12.98 -7.42 -8.47
C HIS A 275 13.10 -6.47 -9.68
N HIS A 276 14.30 -6.12 -10.11
CA HIS A 276 14.53 -5.19 -11.23
C HIS A 276 13.92 -5.64 -12.57
N SER A 277 13.60 -6.95 -12.73
CA SER A 277 12.88 -7.48 -13.89
C SER A 277 11.37 -7.22 -13.85
N ALA A 278 10.84 -6.57 -12.80
CA ALA A 278 9.42 -6.26 -12.70
C ALA A 278 8.97 -5.34 -13.84
N SER A 279 7.87 -5.71 -14.49
CA SER A 279 7.29 -4.92 -15.57
C SER A 279 6.61 -3.66 -15.05
N ALA A 280 6.38 -2.68 -15.93
CA ALA A 280 5.59 -1.48 -15.63
C ALA A 280 4.20 -1.82 -15.05
N ALA A 281 3.57 -2.88 -15.57
CA ALA A 281 2.28 -3.35 -15.06
C ALA A 281 2.38 -3.99 -13.66
N ALA A 282 3.50 -4.62 -13.31
CA ALA A 282 3.72 -5.12 -11.95
C ALA A 282 3.88 -3.97 -10.94
N LEU A 283 4.56 -2.90 -11.35
CA LEU A 283 4.73 -1.71 -10.51
C LEU A 283 3.44 -0.89 -10.38
N ALA A 284 2.79 -0.57 -11.51
CA ALA A 284 1.57 0.25 -11.53
C ALA A 284 0.32 -0.49 -11.06
N GLY A 285 0.27 -1.76 -11.34
CA GLY A 285 -0.96 -2.53 -11.26
C GLY A 285 -1.62 -2.73 -12.63
N GLY A 286 -2.66 -3.52 -12.67
CA GLY A 286 -3.37 -3.83 -13.90
C GLY A 286 -3.95 -5.23 -13.96
N GLY A 287 -3.96 -5.79 -15.16
CA GLY A 287 -4.63 -7.05 -15.48
C GLY A 287 -6.10 -6.83 -15.82
N THR A 288 -6.83 -7.93 -15.96
CA THR A 288 -8.27 -7.92 -16.31
C THR A 288 -9.15 -7.44 -15.16
N THR A 289 -8.66 -7.53 -13.92
CA THR A 289 -9.37 -7.21 -12.67
C THR A 289 -8.84 -5.97 -11.98
N PHE A 290 -8.07 -5.12 -12.66
CA PHE A 290 -7.51 -3.88 -12.11
C PHE A 290 -6.81 -4.06 -10.76
N ARG A 291 -6.00 -5.10 -10.58
CA ARG A 291 -5.31 -5.33 -9.30
C ARG A 291 -4.28 -4.25 -9.00
N PRO A 292 -4.13 -3.83 -7.73
CA PRO A 292 -3.09 -2.90 -7.33
C PRO A 292 -1.69 -3.50 -7.56
N GLY A 293 -0.75 -2.65 -7.99
CA GLY A 293 0.66 -3.01 -8.18
C GLY A 293 1.52 -2.73 -6.96
N GLU A 294 2.84 -2.93 -7.10
CA GLU A 294 3.81 -2.74 -6.04
C GLU A 294 3.82 -1.31 -5.47
N CYS A 295 3.57 -0.28 -6.31
CA CYS A 295 3.44 1.10 -5.85
C CYS A 295 2.30 1.27 -4.84
N SER A 296 1.14 0.66 -5.13
CA SER A 296 -0.02 0.73 -4.24
C SER A 296 0.15 -0.19 -3.02
N LEU A 297 0.77 -1.35 -3.19
CA LEU A 297 1.11 -2.25 -2.07
C LEU A 297 2.13 -1.62 -1.11
N ALA A 298 2.91 -0.63 -1.57
CA ALA A 298 3.82 0.14 -0.74
C ALA A 298 3.15 1.36 -0.07
N ASP A 299 1.84 1.61 -0.29
CA ASP A 299 1.16 2.78 0.26
C ASP A 299 1.37 2.92 1.77
N CYS A 300 1.61 4.14 2.23
CA CYS A 300 1.97 4.45 3.63
C CYS A 300 3.22 3.75 4.16
N GLY A 301 4.05 3.16 3.28
CA GLY A 301 5.26 2.41 3.61
C GLY A 301 6.46 2.81 2.77
N VAL A 302 7.28 1.82 2.42
CA VAL A 302 8.54 1.99 1.68
C VAL A 302 8.52 1.15 0.42
N LEU A 303 8.80 1.79 -0.71
CA LEU A 303 9.14 1.11 -1.96
C LEU A 303 10.66 1.13 -2.12
N PHE A 304 11.28 -0.04 -2.06
CA PHE A 304 12.72 -0.21 -2.22
C PHE A 304 13.04 -0.75 -3.61
N LEU A 305 13.83 0.00 -4.39
CA LEU A 305 14.30 -0.40 -5.70
C LEU A 305 15.81 -0.62 -5.65
N ASP A 306 16.21 -1.89 -5.55
CA ASP A 306 17.62 -2.25 -5.63
C ASP A 306 18.08 -2.32 -7.10
N GLU A 307 19.34 -2.04 -7.35
CA GLU A 307 19.91 -2.03 -8.71
C GLU A 307 19.10 -1.13 -9.67
N LEU A 308 18.78 0.08 -9.23
CA LEU A 308 17.89 1.02 -9.95
C LEU A 308 18.16 1.14 -11.46
N PRO A 309 19.43 1.23 -11.97
CA PRO A 309 19.71 1.32 -13.39
C PRO A 309 19.42 0.03 -14.20
N GLU A 310 19.13 -1.10 -13.53
CA GLU A 310 18.81 -2.37 -14.20
C GLU A 310 17.31 -2.53 -14.50
N PHE A 311 16.45 -1.68 -13.90
CA PHE A 311 15.04 -1.62 -14.28
C PHE A 311 14.87 -1.12 -15.71
N SER A 312 13.82 -1.60 -16.39
CA SER A 312 13.47 -1.07 -17.70
C SER A 312 13.06 0.40 -17.61
N ARG A 313 13.31 1.17 -18.68
CA ARG A 313 12.93 2.58 -18.73
C ARG A 313 11.44 2.78 -18.48
N ASP A 314 10.59 1.94 -19.08
CA ASP A 314 9.13 2.02 -18.92
C ASP A 314 8.71 1.75 -17.47
N SER A 315 9.38 0.83 -16.77
CA SER A 315 9.13 0.56 -15.35
C SER A 315 9.50 1.74 -14.46
N LEU A 316 10.58 2.47 -14.77
CA LEU A 316 10.96 3.68 -14.02
C LEU A 316 10.06 4.88 -14.32
N GLU A 317 9.58 5.03 -15.56
CA GLU A 317 8.68 6.13 -15.93
C GLU A 317 7.33 6.05 -15.21
N VAL A 318 6.83 4.84 -14.94
CA VAL A 318 5.57 4.64 -14.19
C VAL A 318 5.62 5.22 -12.77
N LEU A 319 6.81 5.31 -12.16
CA LEU A 319 6.98 5.86 -10.80
C LEU A 319 6.75 7.38 -10.72
N ARG A 320 6.75 8.08 -11.86
CA ARG A 320 6.63 9.55 -11.87
C ARG A 320 5.30 10.02 -11.31
N GLN A 321 4.20 9.39 -11.72
CA GLN A 321 2.87 9.76 -11.24
C GLN A 321 2.71 9.55 -9.72
N PRO A 322 2.98 8.37 -9.15
CA PRO A 322 2.82 8.18 -7.70
C PRO A 322 3.76 9.04 -6.86
N LEU A 323 4.96 9.36 -7.35
CA LEU A 323 5.89 10.26 -6.64
C LEU A 323 5.46 11.74 -6.69
N GLU A 324 4.62 12.15 -7.64
CA GLU A 324 4.05 13.51 -7.72
C GLU A 324 2.70 13.59 -7.01
N ASP A 325 1.78 12.70 -7.38
CA ASP A 325 0.36 12.80 -7.03
C ASP A 325 -0.01 11.95 -5.80
N GLY A 326 0.88 11.05 -5.33
CA GLY A 326 0.58 10.10 -4.26
C GLY A 326 -0.49 9.07 -4.63
N GLN A 327 -0.77 8.91 -5.92
CA GLN A 327 -1.75 7.97 -6.44
C GLN A 327 -1.34 7.47 -7.83
N ILE A 328 -1.88 6.32 -8.22
CA ILE A 328 -1.66 5.74 -9.54
C ILE A 328 -2.99 5.35 -10.18
N THR A 329 -3.19 5.74 -11.43
CA THR A 329 -4.40 5.41 -12.18
C THR A 329 -4.08 4.34 -13.22
N VAL A 330 -4.77 3.21 -13.12
CA VAL A 330 -4.70 2.10 -14.07
C VAL A 330 -5.90 2.20 -15.00
N SER A 331 -5.64 2.52 -16.27
CA SER A 331 -6.68 2.63 -17.30
C SER A 331 -6.57 1.49 -18.32
N ARG A 332 -7.72 0.91 -18.69
CA ARG A 332 -7.88 -0.15 -19.70
C ARG A 332 -9.17 0.09 -20.48
N ALA A 333 -9.36 -0.64 -21.56
CA ALA A 333 -10.61 -0.58 -22.34
C ALA A 333 -11.88 -0.90 -21.52
N ALA A 334 -11.73 -1.69 -20.45
CA ALA A 334 -12.83 -2.08 -19.56
C ALA A 334 -13.13 -1.07 -18.44
N GLY A 335 -12.36 0.03 -18.32
CA GLY A 335 -12.54 1.04 -17.28
C GLY A 335 -11.22 1.59 -16.72
N SER A 336 -11.30 2.29 -15.60
CA SER A 336 -10.13 2.80 -14.86
C SER A 336 -10.33 2.61 -13.36
N ALA A 337 -9.22 2.38 -12.65
CA ALA A 337 -9.18 2.36 -11.18
C ALA A 337 -7.99 3.19 -10.70
N THR A 338 -8.22 4.01 -9.68
CA THR A 338 -7.19 4.82 -9.04
C THR A 338 -6.90 4.24 -7.67
N TYR A 339 -5.61 4.06 -7.36
CA TYR A 339 -5.12 3.53 -6.10
C TYR A 339 -4.20 4.54 -5.43
N PRO A 340 -4.25 4.71 -4.10
CA PRO A 340 -3.26 5.47 -3.37
C PRO A 340 -1.89 4.80 -3.51
N SER A 341 -0.85 5.61 -3.52
CA SER A 341 0.54 5.18 -3.71
C SER A 341 1.47 6.18 -3.04
N ARG A 342 1.19 6.51 -1.77
CA ARG A 342 1.95 7.45 -0.94
C ARG A 342 3.05 6.69 -0.20
N PHE A 343 4.00 6.21 -0.94
CA PHE A 343 5.16 5.52 -0.40
C PHE A 343 6.37 6.44 -0.31
N GLN A 344 7.31 6.09 0.53
CA GLN A 344 8.65 6.65 0.53
C GLN A 344 9.55 5.80 -0.36
N LEU A 345 10.16 6.43 -1.38
CA LEU A 345 11.08 5.74 -2.27
C LEU A 345 12.46 5.65 -1.63
N VAL A 346 12.98 4.44 -1.52
CA VAL A 346 14.40 4.18 -1.29
C VAL A 346 14.94 3.46 -2.50
N ALA A 347 15.91 4.05 -3.18
CA ALA A 347 16.55 3.44 -4.32
C ALA A 347 18.02 3.14 -4.01
N ALA A 348 18.57 2.08 -4.58
CA ALA A 348 19.97 1.74 -4.45
C ALA A 348 20.57 1.48 -5.83
N MET A 349 21.81 1.92 -6.03
CA MET A 349 22.56 1.64 -7.24
C MET A 349 24.06 1.49 -6.95
N ASN A 350 24.73 0.79 -7.84
CA ASN A 350 26.19 0.79 -7.85
C ASN A 350 26.70 2.03 -8.59
N PRO A 351 27.95 2.49 -8.34
CA PRO A 351 28.50 3.68 -8.99
C PRO A 351 28.77 3.48 -10.50
N CYS A 352 28.90 2.23 -10.94
CA CYS A 352 29.07 1.82 -12.33
C CYS A 352 28.69 0.34 -12.51
N LYS A 353 28.72 -0.17 -13.75
CA LYS A 353 28.36 -1.56 -14.07
C LYS A 353 29.22 -2.62 -13.34
N CYS A 354 30.54 -2.38 -13.16
CA CYS A 354 31.39 -3.30 -12.38
C CYS A 354 31.27 -3.09 -10.87
N GLY A 355 30.68 -1.96 -10.41
CA GLY A 355 30.45 -1.65 -9.01
C GLY A 355 31.59 -0.93 -8.29
N TYR A 356 32.74 -0.68 -8.92
CA TYR A 356 33.96 -0.22 -8.24
C TYR A 356 34.46 1.16 -8.69
N TYR A 357 33.66 1.95 -9.38
CA TYR A 357 34.05 3.32 -9.72
C TYR A 357 34.18 4.16 -8.45
N GLY A 358 35.35 4.81 -8.26
CA GLY A 358 35.68 5.57 -7.03
C GLY A 358 36.05 4.71 -5.81
N HIS A 359 36.14 3.38 -5.95
CA HIS A 359 36.47 2.51 -4.82
C HIS A 359 37.95 2.68 -4.38
N PRO A 360 38.24 2.84 -3.08
CA PRO A 360 39.60 3.18 -2.61
C PRO A 360 40.65 2.10 -2.88
N THR A 361 40.25 0.82 -2.88
CA THR A 361 41.22 -0.31 -2.96
C THR A 361 41.01 -1.20 -4.19
N ARG A 362 39.84 -1.12 -4.88
CA ARG A 362 39.58 -1.96 -6.06
C ARG A 362 39.45 -1.09 -7.31
N PRO A 363 40.26 -1.32 -8.35
CA PRO A 363 40.20 -0.53 -9.57
C PRO A 363 38.89 -0.80 -10.34
N CYS A 364 38.30 0.26 -10.86
CA CYS A 364 37.17 0.16 -11.80
C CYS A 364 37.67 -0.30 -13.17
N THR A 365 36.98 -1.25 -13.79
CA THR A 365 37.30 -1.77 -15.14
C THR A 365 36.47 -1.12 -16.24
N CYS A 366 35.53 -0.24 -15.90
CA CYS A 366 34.63 0.42 -16.86
C CYS A 366 35.29 1.62 -17.53
N SER A 367 35.08 1.79 -18.84
CA SER A 367 35.47 3.03 -19.51
C SER A 367 34.60 4.21 -19.02
N PRO A 368 35.08 5.46 -19.09
CA PRO A 368 34.27 6.63 -18.69
C PRO A 368 32.94 6.73 -19.44
N SER A 369 32.89 6.31 -20.72
CA SER A 369 31.66 6.24 -21.51
C SER A 369 30.68 5.19 -20.97
N ALA A 370 31.17 4.01 -20.55
CA ALA A 370 30.34 2.97 -19.95
C ALA A 370 29.75 3.39 -18.59
N VAL A 371 30.53 4.14 -17.77
CA VAL A 371 30.04 4.71 -16.50
C VAL A 371 28.92 5.70 -16.77
N ARG A 372 29.11 6.65 -17.71
CA ARG A 372 28.08 7.62 -18.10
C ARG A 372 26.82 6.94 -18.63
N GLN A 373 26.98 5.96 -19.53
CA GLN A 373 25.86 5.20 -20.08
C GLN A 373 25.09 4.42 -19.00
N TYR A 374 25.77 3.86 -18.02
CA TYR A 374 25.12 3.16 -16.91
C TYR A 374 24.29 4.12 -16.05
N ARG A 375 24.84 5.27 -15.68
CA ARG A 375 24.17 6.27 -14.86
C ARG A 375 23.01 6.96 -15.58
N SER A 376 23.15 7.23 -16.88
CA SER A 376 22.09 7.83 -17.70
C SER A 376 20.83 6.98 -17.90
N ARG A 377 20.84 5.70 -17.47
CA ARG A 377 19.64 4.87 -17.42
C ARG A 377 18.61 5.39 -16.42
N VAL A 378 19.06 6.07 -15.35
CA VAL A 378 18.19 6.76 -14.41
C VAL A 378 17.88 8.15 -14.98
N SER A 379 16.62 8.40 -15.29
CA SER A 379 16.23 9.66 -15.94
C SER A 379 16.34 10.86 -14.99
N GLY A 380 16.73 12.03 -15.50
CA GLY A 380 16.76 13.28 -14.75
C GLY A 380 15.45 13.57 -14.01
N PRO A 381 14.28 13.44 -14.67
CA PRO A 381 12.98 13.61 -13.99
C PRO A 381 12.73 12.69 -12.80
N LEU A 382 13.29 11.47 -12.76
CA LEU A 382 13.20 10.62 -11.59
C LEU A 382 14.17 11.09 -10.48
N LEU A 383 15.41 11.48 -10.84
CA LEU A 383 16.37 12.06 -9.90
C LEU A 383 15.85 13.36 -9.26
N ASP A 384 15.07 14.12 -10.00
CA ASP A 384 14.38 15.34 -9.49
C ASP A 384 13.36 15.05 -8.38
N ARG A 385 12.96 13.80 -8.16
CA ARG A 385 12.05 13.37 -7.09
C ARG A 385 12.75 12.69 -5.92
N ILE A 386 14.08 12.62 -5.97
CA ILE A 386 14.91 12.10 -4.90
C ILE A 386 15.53 13.27 -4.14
N ASP A 387 15.24 13.37 -2.85
CA ASP A 387 15.68 14.49 -2.03
C ASP A 387 17.08 14.27 -1.46
N LEU A 388 17.40 13.03 -1.09
CA LEU A 388 18.65 12.64 -0.43
C LEU A 388 19.43 11.68 -1.31
N CYS A 389 20.66 12.05 -1.68
CA CYS A 389 21.59 11.17 -2.35
C CYS A 389 22.82 10.94 -1.47
N VAL A 390 23.10 9.67 -1.16
CA VAL A 390 24.15 9.27 -0.22
C VAL A 390 25.12 8.34 -0.91
N GLU A 391 26.40 8.72 -0.90
CA GLU A 391 27.50 7.83 -1.27
C GLU A 391 27.90 7.00 -0.05
N MET A 392 28.04 5.69 -0.25
CA MET A 392 28.38 4.72 0.78
C MET A 392 29.72 4.10 0.47
N ASP A 393 30.68 4.40 1.31
CA ASP A 393 32.00 3.81 1.25
C ASP A 393 32.03 2.38 1.84
N PRO A 394 32.99 1.54 1.43
CA PRO A 394 33.22 0.27 2.10
C PRO A 394 33.52 0.47 3.58
N VAL A 395 32.90 -0.31 4.45
CA VAL A 395 33.18 -0.26 5.89
C VAL A 395 34.59 -0.77 6.17
N ALA A 396 35.36 -0.03 6.93
CA ALA A 396 36.71 -0.44 7.33
C ALA A 396 36.64 -1.62 8.31
N PHE A 397 37.69 -2.47 8.30
CA PHE A 397 37.72 -3.64 9.19
C PHE A 397 37.62 -3.25 10.68
N ASP A 398 38.25 -2.17 11.08
CA ASP A 398 38.21 -1.67 12.46
C ASP A 398 36.82 -1.21 12.88
N GLU A 399 36.03 -0.64 11.94
CA GLU A 399 34.64 -0.24 12.20
C GLU A 399 33.69 -1.44 12.44
N LEU A 400 33.98 -2.60 11.80
CA LEU A 400 33.24 -3.84 12.01
C LEU A 400 33.49 -4.46 13.39
N HIS A 401 34.60 -4.10 14.05
CA HIS A 401 34.99 -4.63 15.35
C HIS A 401 34.89 -3.57 16.47
N THR A 402 34.32 -2.40 16.18
CA THR A 402 34.15 -1.34 17.18
C THR A 402 33.15 -1.81 18.24
N SER A 403 33.58 -1.76 19.50
CA SER A 403 32.75 -2.14 20.66
C SER A 403 31.68 -1.10 21.05
N THR A 404 31.67 0.05 20.39
CA THR A 404 30.65 1.08 20.65
C THR A 404 29.33 0.68 19.97
N PRO A 405 28.26 0.42 20.74
CA PRO A 405 26.97 0.07 20.15
C PRO A 405 26.47 1.21 19.26
N ALA A 406 26.03 0.86 18.05
CA ALA A 406 25.33 1.82 17.20
C ALA A 406 23.97 2.18 17.84
N GLU A 407 23.47 3.39 17.58
CA GLU A 407 22.13 3.79 18.05
C GLU A 407 21.08 2.78 17.60
N SER A 408 20.20 2.38 18.52
CA SER A 408 19.12 1.44 18.24
C SER A 408 18.00 2.08 17.41
N SER A 409 17.22 1.24 16.73
CA SER A 409 16.00 1.71 16.06
C SER A 409 15.05 2.46 17.02
N ALA A 410 15.01 2.05 18.29
CA ALA A 410 14.20 2.71 19.30
C ALA A 410 14.65 4.15 19.60
N ASP A 411 15.97 4.40 19.64
CA ASP A 411 16.51 5.73 19.90
C ASP A 411 16.36 6.65 18.69
N LEU A 412 16.65 6.14 17.48
CA LEU A 412 16.41 6.87 16.23
C LEU A 412 14.93 7.21 16.04
N ARG A 413 14.03 6.30 16.40
CA ARG A 413 12.58 6.52 16.35
C ARG A 413 12.13 7.64 17.26
N LYS A 414 12.69 7.75 18.48
CA LYS A 414 12.40 8.88 19.39
C LYS A 414 12.69 10.22 18.73
N GLN A 415 13.85 10.34 18.06
CA GLN A 415 14.21 11.56 17.34
C GLN A 415 13.24 11.85 16.19
N VAL A 416 12.89 10.83 15.40
CA VAL A 416 11.93 10.94 14.29
C VAL A 416 10.56 11.38 14.79
N LEU A 417 10.05 10.76 15.85
CA LEU A 417 8.73 11.08 16.41
C LEU A 417 8.69 12.51 16.97
N ALA A 418 9.76 12.97 17.60
CA ALA A 418 9.84 14.35 18.10
C ALA A 418 9.76 15.36 16.93
N ALA A 419 10.53 15.15 15.85
CA ALA A 419 10.48 16.01 14.67
C ALA A 419 9.10 15.96 13.98
N ARG A 420 8.48 14.79 13.91
CA ARG A 420 7.13 14.62 13.34
C ARG A 420 6.04 15.30 14.17
N ALA A 421 6.18 15.32 15.49
CA ALA A 421 5.25 16.05 16.35
C ALA A 421 5.29 17.57 16.08
N VAL A 422 6.50 18.15 15.93
CA VAL A 422 6.66 19.56 15.53
C VAL A 422 6.04 19.85 14.16
N GLN A 423 6.19 18.93 13.20
CA GLN A 423 5.59 19.04 11.87
C GLN A 423 4.05 18.95 11.96
N ALA A 424 3.52 18.00 12.72
CA ALA A 424 2.07 17.83 12.88
C ALA A 424 1.43 19.08 13.49
N GLU A 425 2.04 19.69 14.51
CA GLU A 425 1.57 20.95 15.09
C GLU A 425 1.61 22.10 14.05
N ARG A 426 2.70 22.22 13.30
CA ARG A 426 2.87 23.25 12.26
C ARG A 426 1.82 23.12 11.15
N TYR A 427 1.52 21.90 10.72
CA TYR A 427 0.63 21.62 9.57
C TYR A 427 -0.84 21.44 9.98
N ALA A 428 -1.16 21.53 11.27
CA ALA A 428 -2.55 21.64 11.72
C ALA A 428 -3.19 23.00 11.35
N ALA A 429 -2.37 24.01 11.00
CA ALA A 429 -2.86 25.32 10.61
C ALA A 429 -3.53 25.33 9.22
N PRO A 430 -4.51 26.21 8.95
CA PRO A 430 -5.15 26.34 7.64
C PRO A 430 -4.14 26.60 6.51
N GLY A 431 -4.34 25.97 5.36
CA GLY A 431 -3.47 26.06 4.18
C GLY A 431 -2.39 24.99 4.10
N TYR A 432 -2.46 23.97 4.97
CA TYR A 432 -1.60 22.78 4.95
C TYR A 432 -2.41 21.49 4.89
N GLU A 433 -3.64 21.55 4.36
CA GLU A 433 -4.53 20.39 4.26
C GLU A 433 -3.84 19.24 3.49
N GLY A 434 -3.79 18.07 4.11
CA GLY A 434 -3.16 16.87 3.54
C GLY A 434 -1.63 16.80 3.69
N VAL A 435 -0.96 17.85 4.20
CA VAL A 435 0.49 17.84 4.46
C VAL A 435 0.77 17.12 5.78
N ARG A 436 1.53 16.05 5.74
CA ARG A 436 1.93 15.25 6.92
C ARG A 436 3.41 15.36 7.26
N CYS A 437 4.24 15.84 6.31
CA CYS A 437 5.69 15.95 6.48
C CYS A 437 6.30 16.98 5.53
N ASN A 438 7.54 17.36 5.80
CA ASN A 438 8.23 18.42 5.07
C ASN A 438 8.39 18.14 3.57
N ALA A 439 8.58 16.88 3.15
CA ALA A 439 8.72 16.52 1.74
C ALA A 439 7.46 16.83 0.91
N GLN A 440 6.28 16.89 1.55
CA GLN A 440 5.00 17.13 0.88
C GLN A 440 4.67 18.63 0.69
N LEU A 441 5.51 19.52 1.22
CA LEU A 441 5.30 20.97 1.07
C LEU A 441 5.33 21.40 -0.41
N THR A 442 4.34 22.15 -0.82
CA THR A 442 4.36 22.84 -2.13
C THR A 442 5.35 23.99 -2.13
N ALA A 443 5.78 24.48 -3.29
CA ALA A 443 6.70 25.62 -3.41
C ALA A 443 6.22 26.88 -2.66
N GLY A 444 4.90 27.12 -2.65
CA GLY A 444 4.30 28.24 -1.89
C GLY A 444 4.39 28.05 -0.38
N GLN A 445 4.21 26.82 0.09
CA GLN A 445 4.32 26.46 1.52
C GLN A 445 5.78 26.47 2.00
N VAL A 446 6.73 26.00 1.17
CA VAL A 446 8.19 26.07 1.45
C VAL A 446 8.59 27.49 1.81
N ARG A 447 8.20 28.50 1.03
CA ARG A 447 8.53 29.91 1.30
C ARG A 447 7.99 30.43 2.62
N ARG A 448 6.85 29.92 3.11
CA ARG A 448 6.26 30.31 4.40
C ARG A 448 6.92 29.63 5.58
N VAL A 449 7.25 28.33 5.43
CA VAL A 449 7.74 27.46 6.50
C VAL A 449 9.25 27.55 6.68
N CYS A 450 10.01 27.67 5.58
CA CYS A 450 11.47 27.64 5.59
C CYS A 450 12.06 29.05 5.77
N ARG A 451 11.73 29.70 6.89
CA ARG A 451 12.35 30.99 7.25
C ARG A 451 13.80 30.76 7.67
N MET A 452 14.69 31.64 7.20
CA MET A 452 16.14 31.51 7.37
C MET A 452 16.72 32.63 8.22
N THR A 453 17.89 32.36 8.81
CA THR A 453 18.74 33.41 9.36
C THR A 453 19.40 34.20 8.20
N PRO A 454 19.84 35.48 8.41
CA PRO A 454 20.52 36.24 7.37
C PRO A 454 21.82 35.57 6.88
N ALA A 455 22.49 34.81 7.72
CA ALA A 455 23.70 34.06 7.37
C ALA A 455 23.36 32.87 6.45
N ALA A 456 22.33 32.10 6.80
CA ALA A 456 21.83 31.02 5.98
C ALA A 456 21.34 31.49 4.59
N GLU A 457 20.68 32.66 4.52
CA GLU A 457 20.23 33.23 3.25
C GLU A 457 21.42 33.59 2.33
N ARG A 458 22.47 34.19 2.89
CA ARG A 458 23.71 34.48 2.12
C ARG A 458 24.36 33.19 1.61
N LEU A 459 24.44 32.15 2.45
CA LEU A 459 24.99 30.84 2.07
C LEU A 459 24.17 30.20 0.93
N LEU A 460 22.85 30.22 1.04
CA LEU A 460 21.97 29.65 0.01
C LEU A 460 22.13 30.39 -1.33
N ARG A 461 22.20 31.72 -1.30
CA ARG A 461 22.42 32.54 -2.50
C ARG A 461 23.76 32.19 -3.16
N ALA A 462 24.84 32.16 -2.39
CA ALA A 462 26.16 31.80 -2.92
C ALA A 462 26.16 30.37 -3.51
N SER A 463 25.51 29.42 -2.84
CA SER A 463 25.36 28.04 -3.33
C SER A 463 24.52 27.97 -4.60
N TYR A 464 23.44 28.78 -4.70
CA TYR A 464 22.57 28.83 -5.88
C TYR A 464 23.35 29.23 -7.12
N ASP A 465 24.17 30.31 -7.03
CA ASP A 465 24.96 30.83 -8.13
C ASP A 465 26.12 29.89 -8.50
N THR A 466 26.85 29.37 -7.49
CA THR A 466 28.03 28.51 -7.71
C THR A 466 27.66 27.14 -8.28
N LEU A 467 26.55 26.58 -7.82
CA LEU A 467 26.13 25.21 -8.16
C LEU A 467 25.07 25.18 -9.28
N GLY A 468 24.67 26.33 -9.83
CA GLY A 468 23.68 26.38 -10.91
C GLY A 468 22.34 25.70 -10.55
N LEU A 469 21.83 25.93 -9.34
CA LEU A 469 20.64 25.24 -8.84
C LEU A 469 19.39 25.58 -9.66
N SER A 470 18.60 24.57 -10.01
CA SER A 470 17.24 24.79 -10.51
C SER A 470 16.29 25.18 -9.37
N ALA A 471 15.15 25.82 -9.71
CA ALA A 471 14.14 26.15 -8.71
C ALA A 471 13.62 24.93 -7.93
N ARG A 472 13.52 23.77 -8.60
CA ARG A 472 13.14 22.50 -7.95
C ARG A 472 14.21 22.01 -6.97
N ALA A 473 15.48 22.11 -7.33
CA ALA A 473 16.59 21.75 -6.45
C ALA A 473 16.64 22.67 -5.22
N HIS A 474 16.43 23.96 -5.39
CA HIS A 474 16.31 24.94 -4.32
C HIS A 474 15.22 24.55 -3.31
N ASP A 475 14.00 24.29 -3.78
CA ASP A 475 12.89 23.92 -2.88
C ASP A 475 13.13 22.59 -2.16
N ARG A 476 13.81 21.61 -2.80
CA ARG A 476 14.21 20.35 -2.15
C ARG A 476 15.20 20.58 -1.03
N ILE A 477 16.25 21.35 -1.28
CA ILE A 477 17.25 21.70 -0.26
C ILE A 477 16.56 22.32 0.96
N LEU A 478 15.63 23.25 0.74
CA LEU A 478 14.89 23.89 1.82
C LEU A 478 14.01 22.91 2.61
N ARG A 479 13.35 21.94 1.96
CA ARG A 479 12.57 20.89 2.66
C ARG A 479 13.48 20.01 3.52
N VAL A 480 14.64 19.61 3.01
CA VAL A 480 15.62 18.84 3.77
C VAL A 480 16.19 19.67 4.92
N ALA A 481 16.61 20.91 4.67
CA ALA A 481 17.11 21.83 5.71
C ALA A 481 16.06 22.06 6.81
N ARG A 482 14.75 22.15 6.43
CA ARG A 482 13.67 22.24 7.44
C ARG A 482 13.60 20.98 8.31
N THR A 483 13.82 19.83 7.73
CA THR A 483 13.83 18.57 8.49
C THR A 483 15.04 18.49 9.42
N VAL A 484 16.21 18.93 8.98
CA VAL A 484 17.41 19.05 9.84
C VAL A 484 17.13 19.97 11.02
N ALA A 485 16.54 21.15 10.76
CA ALA A 485 16.21 22.11 11.80
C ALA A 485 15.11 21.59 12.75
N ASP A 486 14.12 20.83 12.27
CA ASP A 486 13.10 20.20 13.11
C ASP A 486 13.70 19.16 14.06
N LEU A 487 14.64 18.33 13.57
CA LEU A 487 15.39 17.38 14.40
C LEU A 487 16.27 18.06 15.45
N ALA A 488 16.76 19.26 15.15
CA ALA A 488 17.57 20.07 16.08
C ALA A 488 16.71 20.97 16.99
N GLY A 489 15.36 20.95 16.86
CA GLY A 489 14.45 21.81 17.61
C GLY A 489 14.55 23.30 17.27
N LYS A 490 15.09 23.67 16.09
CA LYS A 490 15.32 25.05 15.64
C LYS A 490 14.09 25.56 14.86
N GLN A 491 13.65 26.79 15.15
CA GLN A 491 12.53 27.43 14.44
C GLN A 491 12.95 27.99 13.07
N LEU A 492 14.15 28.57 12.99
CA LEU A 492 14.73 29.12 11.75
C LEU A 492 15.75 28.14 11.17
N LEU A 493 15.90 28.17 9.86
CA LEU A 493 17.01 27.50 9.18
C LEU A 493 18.28 28.29 9.41
N ASP A 494 19.28 27.66 9.97
CA ASP A 494 20.63 28.22 10.13
C ASP A 494 21.60 27.65 9.06
N GLU A 495 22.85 28.08 9.12
CA GLU A 495 23.90 27.66 8.20
C GLU A 495 24.18 26.15 8.31
N GLU A 496 24.13 25.58 9.53
CA GLU A 496 24.36 24.15 9.75
C GLU A 496 23.29 23.30 9.04
N ALA A 497 22.03 23.69 9.18
CA ALA A 497 20.92 22.97 8.54
C ALA A 497 21.00 23.03 7.00
N LEU A 498 21.45 24.16 6.45
CA LEU A 498 21.65 24.29 5.00
C LEU A 498 22.88 23.51 4.51
N LEU A 499 23.99 23.57 5.23
CA LEU A 499 25.19 22.82 4.87
C LEU A 499 24.94 21.32 4.86
N GLU A 500 24.25 20.81 5.90
CA GLU A 500 23.86 19.40 5.94
C GLU A 500 22.96 19.03 4.76
N ALA A 501 21.95 19.86 4.44
CA ALA A 501 21.03 19.61 3.31
C ALA A 501 21.75 19.61 1.96
N LEU A 502 22.75 20.49 1.77
CA LEU A 502 23.56 20.57 0.55
C LEU A 502 24.43 19.32 0.34
N GLN A 503 24.86 18.64 1.41
CA GLN A 503 25.65 17.42 1.29
C GLN A 503 24.89 16.27 0.63
N TYR A 504 23.55 16.25 0.71
CA TYR A 504 22.70 15.19 0.16
C TYR A 504 22.22 15.46 -1.27
N ARG A 505 22.78 16.40 -1.96
CA ARG A 505 22.33 16.82 -3.29
C ARG A 505 22.50 15.70 -4.33
N ALA A 506 21.39 15.33 -4.99
CA ALA A 506 21.35 14.17 -5.87
C ALA A 506 21.99 14.38 -7.25
N GLN A 507 21.79 15.56 -7.87
CA GLN A 507 22.15 15.76 -9.28
C GLN A 507 23.64 15.82 -9.53
N GLU A 508 24.42 16.52 -8.71
CA GLU A 508 25.88 16.59 -8.90
C GLU A 508 26.55 15.23 -8.78
N LYS A 509 26.09 14.39 -7.84
CA LYS A 509 26.70 13.10 -7.57
C LYS A 509 26.47 12.04 -8.65
N VAL A 510 25.43 12.23 -9.49
CA VAL A 510 25.12 11.32 -10.61
C VAL A 510 25.65 11.86 -11.95
N GLU A 511 25.73 13.18 -12.13
CA GLU A 511 26.13 13.83 -13.39
C GLU A 511 27.62 14.21 -13.47
N THR A 512 28.30 14.44 -12.32
CA THR A 512 29.63 15.08 -12.27
C THR A 512 30.80 14.10 -12.49
N PHE A 513 30.58 12.93 -13.05
CA PHE A 513 31.71 12.02 -13.34
C PHE A 513 31.72 11.57 -14.78
#